data_41987163fa135160af912c70e87d7442
#
_entry.id   41987163fa135160af912c70e87d7442
#
_cell.length_a   1.000
_cell.length_b   1.000
_cell.length_c   1.000
_cell.angle_alpha   90.00
_cell.angle_beta   90.00
_cell.angle_gamma   90.00
#
_symmetry.space_group_name_H-M   'P 1'
#
loop_
_entity.id
_entity.type
_entity.pdbx_description
1 polymer ?
#
loop_
_entity_poly.entity_id
_entity_poly.type
_entity_poly.pdbx_seq_one_letter_code
_entity_poly.pdbx_strand_id
1 'polypeptide(L)'
;GLSRKQISYSLGKINDYLKKNGFEEIKWLKTGRFLVSLAVIREYQSEDSKTAEYTYVLSDEERYSWLTLRLLCHTEELSTYHFTDELKISKNTLMSDLKRVQEIMKSYGLELNYDRKRGYVVYGEEYDKRGLIIQALRENLNIPGGEERLAVVYHIKQTELEQLKSDIKEIEEKLSVCYADERMKEFPYILAFLLRQ
;
A
#
# COMPACT_ATOMS: atom_id res chain seq x y z
N GLY A 1 2.98 -16.80 -4.19
CA GLY A 1 4.13 -16.97 -3.27
C GLY A 1 5.45 -16.79 -4.02
N LEU A 2 6.50 -16.33 -3.34
CA LEU A 2 7.81 -16.11 -3.92
C LEU A 2 8.45 -17.40 -4.46
N SER A 3 9.10 -17.32 -5.62
CA SER A 3 9.88 -18.42 -6.16
C SER A 3 11.15 -18.65 -5.33
N ARG A 4 11.73 -19.89 -5.39
CA ARG A 4 12.99 -20.20 -4.71
C ARG A 4 14.12 -19.22 -5.08
N LYS A 5 14.18 -18.78 -6.34
CA LYS A 5 15.19 -17.81 -6.80
C LYS A 5 15.01 -16.44 -6.13
N GLN A 6 13.76 -15.97 -6.00
CA GLN A 6 13.46 -14.70 -5.34
C GLN A 6 13.78 -14.75 -3.84
N ILE A 7 13.42 -15.86 -3.17
CA ILE A 7 13.78 -16.07 -1.74
C ILE A 7 15.30 -16.09 -1.56
N SER A 8 16.04 -16.83 -2.39
CA SER A 8 17.51 -16.87 -2.33
C SER A 8 18.15 -15.50 -2.55
N TYR A 9 17.64 -14.74 -3.50
CA TYR A 9 18.14 -13.40 -3.79
C TYR A 9 17.89 -12.43 -2.62
N SER A 10 16.68 -12.44 -2.07
CA SER A 10 16.31 -11.60 -0.91
C SER A 10 17.12 -11.99 0.33
N LEU A 11 17.29 -13.29 0.58
CA LEU A 11 18.11 -13.79 1.68
C LEU A 11 19.57 -13.36 1.55
N GLY A 12 20.11 -13.38 0.32
CA GLY A 12 21.46 -12.89 0.05
C GLY A 12 21.62 -11.42 0.44
N LYS A 13 20.68 -10.56 0.03
CA LYS A 13 20.71 -9.13 0.41
C LYS A 13 20.60 -8.90 1.91
N ILE A 14 19.73 -9.65 2.59
CA ILE A 14 19.59 -9.60 4.05
C ILE A 14 20.91 -10.01 4.70
N ASN A 15 21.53 -11.07 4.25
CA ASN A 15 22.81 -11.56 4.79
C ASN A 15 23.96 -10.58 4.54
N ASP A 16 24.00 -9.93 3.39
CA ASP A 16 24.97 -8.85 3.12
C ASP A 16 24.82 -7.69 4.11
N TYR A 17 23.58 -7.32 4.43
CA TYR A 17 23.29 -6.29 5.41
C TYR A 17 23.68 -6.73 6.83
N LEU A 18 23.30 -7.94 7.26
CA LEU A 18 23.64 -8.49 8.57
C LEU A 18 25.16 -8.54 8.77
N LYS A 19 25.88 -9.01 7.75
CA LYS A 19 27.35 -9.09 7.77
C LYS A 19 28.02 -7.71 7.90
N LYS A 20 27.50 -6.70 7.20
CA LYS A 20 27.99 -5.31 7.33
C LYS A 20 27.79 -4.75 8.74
N ASN A 21 26.78 -5.21 9.46
CA ASN A 21 26.47 -4.79 10.82
C ASN A 21 27.02 -5.75 11.90
N GLY A 22 27.87 -6.70 11.53
CA GLY A 22 28.54 -7.60 12.47
C GLY A 22 27.69 -8.76 12.97
N PHE A 23 26.58 -9.06 12.32
CA PHE A 23 25.71 -10.17 12.66
C PHE A 23 26.01 -11.43 11.83
N GLU A 24 25.62 -12.60 12.37
CA GLU A 24 25.69 -13.85 11.64
C GLU A 24 24.62 -13.93 10.55
N GLU A 25 24.97 -14.64 9.45
CA GLU A 25 24.07 -14.86 8.33
C GLU A 25 22.92 -15.79 8.70
N ILE A 26 21.73 -15.49 8.15
CA ILE A 26 20.57 -16.37 8.20
C ILE A 26 20.81 -17.54 7.24
N LYS A 27 20.71 -18.78 7.73
CA LYS A 27 20.89 -20.00 6.93
C LYS A 27 19.57 -20.65 6.60
N TRP A 28 19.39 -20.98 5.32
CA TRP A 28 18.24 -21.78 4.90
C TRP A 28 18.54 -23.27 5.06
N LEU A 29 17.75 -23.93 5.90
CA LEU A 29 17.89 -25.37 6.13
C LEU A 29 17.17 -26.19 5.05
N LYS A 30 17.63 -27.42 4.81
CA LYS A 30 16.99 -28.37 3.87
C LYS A 30 15.54 -28.69 4.24
N THR A 31 15.15 -28.47 5.49
CA THR A 31 13.78 -28.64 6.00
C THR A 31 12.82 -27.51 5.62
N GLY A 32 13.27 -26.49 4.85
CA GLY A 32 12.47 -25.33 4.48
C GLY A 32 12.37 -24.26 5.58
N ARG A 33 13.13 -24.41 6.69
CA ARG A 33 13.17 -23.44 7.80
C ARG A 33 14.40 -22.55 7.71
N PHE A 34 14.32 -21.36 8.32
CA PHE A 34 15.44 -20.47 8.47
C PHE A 34 16.06 -20.62 9.86
N LEU A 35 17.38 -20.65 9.93
CA LEU A 35 18.14 -20.56 11.17
C LEU A 35 18.60 -19.12 11.32
N VAL A 36 18.12 -18.45 12.36
CA VAL A 36 18.43 -17.06 12.71
C VAL A 36 19.12 -17.04 14.07
N SER A 37 20.22 -16.29 14.21
CA SER A 37 20.92 -16.19 15.49
C SER A 37 20.09 -15.40 16.51
N LEU A 38 20.25 -15.74 17.80
CA LEU A 38 19.57 -15.02 18.89
C LEU A 38 19.97 -13.55 18.97
N ALA A 39 21.18 -13.20 18.53
CA ALA A 39 21.64 -11.82 18.47
C ALA A 39 20.82 -11.00 17.48
N VAL A 40 20.59 -11.53 16.28
CA VAL A 40 19.71 -10.90 15.26
C VAL A 40 18.28 -10.78 15.79
N ILE A 41 17.75 -11.84 16.40
CA ILE A 41 16.37 -11.81 16.92
C ILE A 41 16.22 -10.73 18.01
N ARG A 42 17.18 -10.64 18.95
CA ARG A 42 17.14 -9.63 20.03
C ARG A 42 17.25 -8.21 19.50
N GLU A 43 18.13 -7.96 18.55
CA GLU A 43 18.33 -6.63 17.94
C GLU A 43 17.05 -6.12 17.27
N TYR A 44 16.36 -7.00 16.53
CA TYR A 44 15.15 -6.62 15.78
C TYR A 44 13.83 -6.84 16.55
N GLN A 45 13.88 -7.40 17.74
CA GLN A 45 12.73 -7.46 18.68
C GLN A 45 12.75 -6.37 19.74
N SER A 46 13.87 -5.67 19.95
CA SER A 46 13.93 -4.55 20.88
C SER A 46 13.09 -3.39 20.33
N GLU A 47 12.16 -2.88 21.15
CA GLU A 47 11.32 -1.71 20.82
C GLU A 47 12.15 -0.43 20.55
N ASP A 48 13.44 -0.44 20.86
CA ASP A 48 14.39 0.66 20.66
C ASP A 48 15.01 0.69 19.25
N SER A 49 14.71 -0.27 18.37
CA SER A 49 15.15 -0.23 16.97
C SER A 49 14.38 0.81 16.11
N LYS A 50 13.89 1.88 16.72
CA LYS A 50 13.13 2.98 16.07
C LYS A 50 13.96 3.89 15.17
N THR A 51 15.22 3.58 14.88
CA THR A 51 16.10 4.46 14.09
C THR A 51 16.58 3.91 12.75
N ALA A 52 16.22 2.70 12.37
CA ALA A 52 16.33 2.32 10.96
C ALA A 52 14.98 2.63 10.30
N GLU A 53 14.94 3.64 9.44
CA GLU A 53 13.83 3.84 8.49
C GLU A 53 13.76 2.59 7.61
N TYR A 54 13.05 1.57 8.09
CA TYR A 54 12.69 0.44 7.25
C TYR A 54 11.69 0.93 6.23
N THR A 55 12.18 1.32 5.08
CA THR A 55 11.31 1.60 3.94
C THR A 55 10.64 0.28 3.57
N TYR A 56 9.39 0.11 3.95
CA TYR A 56 8.60 -1.04 3.53
C TYR A 56 8.53 -1.08 2.01
N VAL A 57 9.01 -2.16 1.41
CA VAL A 57 8.97 -2.35 -0.04
C VAL A 57 7.69 -3.09 -0.39
N LEU A 58 6.83 -2.44 -1.12
CA LEU A 58 5.56 -3.01 -1.58
C LEU A 58 5.79 -4.27 -2.44
N SER A 59 5.03 -5.32 -2.19
CA SER A 59 4.89 -6.47 -3.10
C SER A 59 4.24 -6.06 -4.43
N ASP A 60 4.20 -6.95 -5.41
CA ASP A 60 3.59 -6.66 -6.70
C ASP A 60 2.10 -6.32 -6.54
N GLU A 61 1.34 -7.12 -5.78
CA GLU A 61 -0.08 -6.89 -5.51
C GLU A 61 -0.33 -5.57 -4.76
N GLU A 62 0.49 -5.26 -3.76
CA GLU A 62 0.39 -4.00 -3.01
C GLU A 62 0.69 -2.80 -3.91
N ARG A 63 1.65 -2.91 -4.84
CA ARG A 63 1.90 -1.84 -5.82
C ARG A 63 0.73 -1.66 -6.80
N TYR A 64 0.09 -2.76 -7.25
CA TYR A 64 -1.09 -2.66 -8.12
C TYR A 64 -2.24 -1.93 -7.42
N SER A 65 -2.50 -2.28 -6.17
CA SER A 65 -3.53 -1.61 -5.37
C SER A 65 -3.21 -0.12 -5.15
N TRP A 66 -1.95 0.21 -4.83
CA TRP A 66 -1.50 1.58 -4.67
C TRP A 66 -1.62 2.38 -5.97
N LEU A 67 -1.14 1.85 -7.09
CA LEU A 67 -1.25 2.48 -8.41
C LEU A 67 -2.70 2.68 -8.81
N THR A 68 -3.57 1.70 -8.57
CA THR A 68 -5.01 1.80 -8.83
C THR A 68 -5.62 2.98 -8.07
N LEU A 69 -5.34 3.10 -6.79
CA LEU A 69 -5.84 4.20 -5.96
C LEU A 69 -5.30 5.55 -6.43
N ARG A 70 -4.00 5.64 -6.72
CA ARG A 70 -3.37 6.86 -7.22
C ARG A 70 -3.98 7.32 -8.54
N LEU A 71 -4.23 6.39 -9.47
CA LEU A 71 -4.81 6.69 -10.78
C LEU A 71 -6.28 7.12 -10.70
N LEU A 72 -7.03 6.65 -9.72
CA LEU A 72 -8.44 7.00 -9.52
C LEU A 72 -8.66 8.28 -8.72
N CYS A 73 -7.74 8.61 -7.81
CA CYS A 73 -7.94 9.68 -6.82
C CYS A 73 -6.94 10.84 -6.97
N HIS A 74 -6.28 10.99 -8.11
CA HIS A 74 -5.33 12.08 -8.31
C HIS A 74 -6.05 13.39 -8.68
N THR A 75 -5.51 14.50 -8.18
CA THR A 75 -5.90 15.86 -8.56
C THR A 75 -4.86 16.53 -9.46
N GLU A 76 -3.68 15.93 -9.58
CA GLU A 76 -2.52 16.43 -10.33
C GLU A 76 -2.25 15.59 -11.58
N GLU A 77 -1.54 16.15 -12.56
CA GLU A 77 -1.11 15.38 -13.73
C GLU A 77 -0.07 14.32 -13.35
N LEU A 78 -0.46 13.06 -13.34
CA LEU A 78 0.43 11.95 -13.01
C LEU A 78 1.22 11.47 -14.24
N SER A 79 2.55 11.48 -14.12
CA SER A 79 3.48 10.95 -15.11
C SER A 79 4.19 9.70 -14.60
N THR A 80 4.87 8.98 -15.51
CA THR A 80 5.72 7.84 -15.14
C THR A 80 6.79 8.19 -14.10
N TYR A 81 7.31 9.43 -14.13
CA TYR A 81 8.31 9.90 -13.17
C TYR A 81 7.75 9.93 -11.74
N HIS A 82 6.55 10.47 -11.54
CA HIS A 82 5.92 10.53 -10.23
C HIS A 82 5.80 9.13 -9.61
N PHE A 83 5.32 8.15 -10.38
CA PHE A 83 5.18 6.76 -9.88
C PHE A 83 6.53 6.08 -9.61
N THR A 84 7.53 6.26 -10.49
CA THR A 84 8.84 5.63 -10.28
C THR A 84 9.57 6.22 -9.08
N ASP A 85 9.41 7.52 -8.85
CA ASP A 85 9.99 8.19 -7.69
C ASP A 85 9.27 7.81 -6.39
N GLU A 86 7.94 7.81 -6.39
CA GLU A 86 7.11 7.46 -5.23
C GLU A 86 7.34 5.99 -4.79
N LEU A 87 7.34 5.06 -5.75
CA LEU A 87 7.47 3.62 -5.47
C LEU A 87 8.92 3.12 -5.43
N LYS A 88 9.89 3.97 -5.80
CA LYS A 88 11.32 3.62 -5.92
C LYS A 88 11.57 2.39 -6.79
N ILE A 89 10.85 2.29 -7.91
CA ILE A 89 10.94 1.19 -8.89
C ILE A 89 11.48 1.67 -10.24
N SER A 90 11.94 0.72 -11.05
CA SER A 90 12.37 1.02 -12.42
C SER A 90 11.18 1.35 -13.33
N LYS A 91 11.43 2.10 -14.41
CA LYS A 91 10.41 2.37 -15.44
C LYS A 91 9.85 1.08 -16.05
N ASN A 92 10.70 0.05 -16.26
CA ASN A 92 10.25 -1.23 -16.82
C ASN A 92 9.31 -1.95 -15.86
N THR A 93 9.59 -1.95 -14.56
CA THR A 93 8.72 -2.49 -13.52
C THR A 93 7.39 -1.76 -13.52
N LEU A 94 7.41 -0.42 -13.51
CA LEU A 94 6.19 0.38 -13.57
C LEU A 94 5.33 0.06 -14.81
N MET A 95 5.95 -0.06 -15.99
CA MET A 95 5.20 -0.38 -17.21
C MET A 95 4.55 -1.76 -17.17
N SER A 96 5.19 -2.73 -16.52
CA SER A 96 4.61 -4.05 -16.26
C SER A 96 3.43 -3.95 -15.27
N ASP A 97 3.61 -3.21 -14.18
CA ASP A 97 2.60 -3.01 -13.15
C ASP A 97 1.36 -2.27 -13.73
N LEU A 98 1.58 -1.22 -14.54
CA LEU A 98 0.48 -0.49 -15.20
C LEU A 98 -0.34 -1.36 -16.15
N LYS A 99 0.28 -2.32 -16.85
CA LYS A 99 -0.47 -3.28 -17.67
C LYS A 99 -1.40 -4.14 -16.80
N ARG A 100 -0.91 -4.58 -15.65
CA ARG A 100 -1.72 -5.37 -14.70
C ARG A 100 -2.85 -4.54 -14.11
N VAL A 101 -2.57 -3.29 -13.73
CA VAL A 101 -3.60 -2.33 -13.26
C VAL A 101 -4.65 -2.08 -14.34
N GLN A 102 -4.25 -1.95 -15.60
CA GLN A 102 -5.18 -1.80 -16.71
C GLN A 102 -6.12 -3.02 -16.88
N GLU A 103 -5.60 -4.24 -16.67
CA GLU A 103 -6.44 -5.45 -16.66
C GLU A 103 -7.44 -5.44 -15.50
N ILE A 104 -6.99 -5.05 -14.29
CA ILE A 104 -7.86 -4.89 -13.13
C ILE A 104 -8.96 -3.87 -13.44
N MET A 105 -8.62 -2.68 -13.92
CA MET A 105 -9.60 -1.64 -14.27
C MET A 105 -10.62 -2.11 -15.30
N LYS A 106 -10.18 -2.85 -16.33
CA LYS A 106 -11.09 -3.45 -17.33
C LYS A 106 -12.11 -4.40 -16.73
N SER A 107 -11.76 -5.17 -15.69
CA SER A 107 -12.71 -6.05 -15.03
C SER A 107 -13.81 -5.30 -14.27
N TYR A 108 -13.61 -4.00 -14.01
CA TYR A 108 -14.59 -3.06 -13.44
C TYR A 108 -15.26 -2.17 -14.51
N GLY A 109 -15.08 -2.47 -15.80
CA GLY A 109 -15.64 -1.62 -16.87
C GLY A 109 -14.91 -0.28 -17.04
N LEU A 110 -13.73 -0.12 -16.46
CA LEU A 110 -12.93 1.11 -16.53
C LEU A 110 -11.83 0.99 -17.58
N GLU A 111 -11.47 2.11 -18.19
CA GLU A 111 -10.42 2.20 -19.20
C GLU A 111 -9.35 3.20 -18.76
N LEU A 112 -8.07 2.74 -18.69
CA LEU A 112 -6.92 3.58 -18.39
C LEU A 112 -6.23 4.01 -19.68
N ASN A 113 -6.16 5.31 -19.92
CA ASN A 113 -5.50 5.90 -21.09
C ASN A 113 -4.41 6.88 -20.65
N TYR A 114 -3.41 7.07 -21.52
CA TYR A 114 -2.38 8.09 -21.35
C TYR A 114 -2.55 9.22 -22.34
N ASP A 115 -2.72 10.43 -21.85
CA ASP A 115 -2.76 11.66 -22.63
C ASP A 115 -1.49 12.49 -22.38
N ARG A 116 -0.91 13.08 -23.42
CA ARG A 116 0.35 13.85 -23.30
C ARG A 116 0.21 15.12 -22.47
N LYS A 117 -1.00 15.68 -22.37
CA LYS A 117 -1.27 16.92 -21.61
C LYS A 117 -1.80 16.64 -20.21
N ARG A 118 -2.58 15.57 -20.05
CA ARG A 118 -3.27 15.25 -18.78
C ARG A 118 -2.65 14.08 -18.02
N GLY A 119 -1.62 13.43 -18.57
CA GLY A 119 -1.04 12.23 -17.98
C GLY A 119 -1.97 11.01 -18.10
N TYR A 120 -2.03 10.21 -17.07
CA TYR A 120 -2.91 9.04 -17.00
C TYR A 120 -4.32 9.45 -16.64
N VAL A 121 -5.31 9.00 -17.40
CA VAL A 121 -6.73 9.30 -17.21
C VAL A 121 -7.55 8.02 -17.21
N VAL A 122 -8.46 7.88 -16.23
CA VAL A 122 -9.38 6.74 -16.12
C VAL A 122 -10.77 7.15 -16.60
N TYR A 123 -11.30 6.43 -17.59
CA TYR A 123 -12.65 6.56 -18.11
C TYR A 123 -13.54 5.43 -17.63
N GLY A 124 -14.83 5.69 -17.45
CA GLY A 124 -15.85 4.75 -17.04
C GLY A 124 -16.87 5.38 -16.10
N GLU A 125 -17.86 4.58 -15.70
CA GLU A 125 -18.95 5.04 -14.83
C GLU A 125 -18.45 5.37 -13.42
N GLU A 126 -18.99 6.41 -12.83
CA GLU A 126 -18.59 6.88 -11.49
C GLU A 126 -18.84 5.83 -10.42
N TYR A 127 -19.91 5.05 -10.54
CA TYR A 127 -20.22 3.95 -9.65
C TYR A 127 -19.09 2.90 -9.60
N ASP A 128 -18.57 2.52 -10.77
CA ASP A 128 -17.49 1.54 -10.90
C ASP A 128 -16.16 2.07 -10.36
N LYS A 129 -15.87 3.36 -10.61
CA LYS A 129 -14.70 4.04 -10.02
C LYS A 129 -14.75 4.02 -8.51
N ARG A 130 -15.87 4.39 -7.90
CA ARG A 130 -16.06 4.37 -6.44
C ARG A 130 -15.91 2.98 -5.85
N GLY A 131 -16.46 1.96 -6.51
CA GLY A 131 -16.32 0.57 -6.11
C GLY A 131 -14.85 0.14 -6.04
N LEU A 132 -14.08 0.46 -7.09
CA LEU A 132 -12.66 0.12 -7.17
C LEU A 132 -11.81 0.97 -6.19
N ILE A 133 -12.14 2.24 -5.96
CA ILE A 133 -11.51 3.09 -4.93
C ILE A 133 -11.66 2.45 -3.54
N ILE A 134 -12.88 2.05 -3.17
CA ILE A 134 -13.14 1.43 -1.86
C ILE A 134 -12.32 0.14 -1.69
N GLN A 135 -12.26 -0.69 -2.72
CA GLN A 135 -11.43 -1.90 -2.67
C GLN A 135 -9.95 -1.56 -2.50
N ALA A 136 -9.41 -0.68 -3.33
CA ALA A 136 -8.01 -0.30 -3.26
C ALA A 136 -7.65 0.38 -1.92
N LEU A 137 -8.56 1.18 -1.34
CA LEU A 137 -8.38 1.74 0.00
C LEU A 137 -8.25 0.66 1.07
N ARG A 138 -9.13 -0.33 1.08
CA ARG A 138 -9.07 -1.47 2.02
C ARG A 138 -7.75 -2.20 1.93
N GLU A 139 -7.33 -2.54 0.72
CA GLU A 139 -6.07 -3.23 0.49
C GLU A 139 -4.89 -2.40 1.02
N ASN A 140 -4.86 -1.09 0.73
CA ASN A 140 -3.80 -0.21 1.20
C ASN A 140 -3.80 0.00 2.73
N LEU A 141 -4.96 0.07 3.37
CA LEU A 141 -5.06 0.16 4.85
C LEU A 141 -4.54 -1.10 5.55
N ASN A 142 -4.55 -2.24 4.88
CA ASN A 142 -4.02 -3.50 5.41
C ASN A 142 -2.51 -3.69 5.17
N ILE A 143 -1.86 -2.79 4.43
CA ILE A 143 -0.41 -2.80 4.22
C ILE A 143 0.29 -2.14 5.43
N PRO A 144 1.42 -2.67 5.93
CA PRO A 144 2.22 -2.00 6.95
C PRO A 144 2.58 -0.56 6.56
N GLY A 145 2.26 0.41 7.42
CA GLY A 145 2.45 1.84 7.13
C GLY A 145 1.49 2.41 6.08
N GLY A 146 0.41 1.69 5.75
CA GLY A 146 -0.57 2.13 4.74
C GLY A 146 -1.37 3.34 5.16
N GLU A 147 -1.78 3.41 6.44
CA GLU A 147 -2.51 4.56 6.98
C GLU A 147 -1.69 5.84 6.86
N GLU A 148 -0.44 5.80 7.30
CA GLU A 148 0.50 6.93 7.24
C GLU A 148 0.75 7.37 5.79
N ARG A 149 0.94 6.40 4.88
CA ARG A 149 1.14 6.68 3.46
C ARG A 149 -0.08 7.35 2.84
N LEU A 150 -1.28 6.86 3.12
CA LEU A 150 -2.53 7.47 2.65
C LEU A 150 -2.69 8.87 3.21
N ALA A 151 -2.43 9.07 4.51
CA ALA A 151 -2.53 10.36 5.16
C ALA A 151 -1.58 11.39 4.53
N VAL A 152 -0.34 11.01 4.25
CA VAL A 152 0.66 11.89 3.62
C VAL A 152 0.27 12.24 2.19
N VAL A 153 0.00 11.24 1.35
CA VAL A 153 -0.24 11.45 -0.10
C VAL A 153 -1.53 12.20 -0.37
N TYR A 154 -2.56 11.97 0.43
CA TYR A 154 -3.87 12.61 0.25
C TYR A 154 -4.14 13.73 1.26
N HIS A 155 -3.13 14.14 2.03
CA HIS A 155 -3.21 15.24 3.01
C HIS A 155 -4.39 15.07 3.99
N ILE A 156 -4.66 13.82 4.42
CA ILE A 156 -5.71 13.52 5.39
C ILE A 156 -5.19 13.88 6.78
N LYS A 157 -5.86 14.82 7.45
CA LYS A 157 -5.47 15.23 8.79
C LYS A 157 -6.02 14.26 9.83
N GLN A 158 -5.24 13.97 10.86
CA GLN A 158 -5.67 13.13 11.98
C GLN A 158 -6.95 13.67 12.64
N THR A 159 -7.06 14.99 12.79
CA THR A 159 -8.25 15.65 13.34
C THR A 159 -9.50 15.41 12.51
N GLU A 160 -9.37 15.32 11.19
CA GLU A 160 -10.47 15.00 10.28
C GLU A 160 -10.94 13.55 10.48
N LEU A 161 -10.01 12.61 10.57
CA LEU A 161 -10.36 11.20 10.84
C LEU A 161 -11.02 11.01 12.21
N GLU A 162 -10.54 11.73 13.23
CA GLU A 162 -11.14 11.72 14.57
C GLU A 162 -12.56 12.29 14.57
N GLN A 163 -12.80 13.37 13.83
CA GLN A 163 -14.13 13.93 13.67
C GLN A 163 -15.05 12.93 12.96
N LEU A 164 -14.62 12.35 11.84
CA LEU A 164 -15.41 11.34 11.12
C LEU A 164 -15.72 10.13 12.00
N LYS A 165 -14.78 9.67 12.81
CA LYS A 165 -15.02 8.58 13.79
C LYS A 165 -16.08 8.96 14.82
N SER A 166 -16.06 10.21 15.29
CA SER A 166 -17.06 10.72 16.23
C SER A 166 -18.44 10.82 15.59
N ASP A 167 -18.51 11.32 14.35
CA ASP A 167 -19.79 11.46 13.61
C ASP A 167 -20.40 10.08 13.31
N ILE A 168 -19.57 9.08 12.97
CA ILE A 168 -20.03 7.71 12.75
C ILE A 168 -20.62 7.13 14.03
N LYS A 169 -20.00 7.33 15.21
CA LYS A 169 -20.54 6.88 16.49
C LYS A 169 -21.88 7.52 16.82
N GLU A 170 -22.02 8.81 16.58
CA GLU A 170 -23.28 9.51 16.77
C GLU A 170 -24.40 8.94 15.87
N ILE A 171 -24.04 8.58 14.63
CA ILE A 171 -24.97 7.90 13.69
C ILE A 171 -25.35 6.51 14.21
N GLU A 172 -24.40 5.70 14.70
CA GLU A 172 -24.69 4.40 15.30
C GLU A 172 -25.69 4.51 16.43
N GLU A 173 -25.49 5.46 17.33
CA GLU A 173 -26.39 5.71 18.46
C GLU A 173 -27.79 6.12 17.99
N LYS A 174 -27.89 7.07 17.05
CA LYS A 174 -29.17 7.54 16.51
C LYS A 174 -29.97 6.46 15.78
N LEU A 175 -29.27 5.59 15.07
CA LEU A 175 -29.88 4.53 14.29
C LEU A 175 -30.05 3.22 15.09
N SER A 176 -29.54 3.17 16.32
CA SER A 176 -29.48 1.94 17.14
C SER A 176 -28.85 0.75 16.41
N VAL A 177 -27.77 1.01 15.67
CA VAL A 177 -26.98 0.02 14.96
C VAL A 177 -25.55 0.02 15.51
N CYS A 178 -24.82 -1.06 15.28
CA CYS A 178 -23.41 -1.17 15.61
C CYS A 178 -22.67 -1.74 14.40
N TYR A 179 -21.67 -1.02 13.92
CA TYR A 179 -20.81 -1.52 12.86
C TYR A 179 -19.74 -2.46 13.44
N ALA A 180 -19.30 -3.44 12.66
CA ALA A 180 -18.18 -4.29 13.05
C ALA A 180 -16.88 -3.48 13.18
N ASP A 181 -16.02 -3.83 14.17
CA ASP A 181 -14.78 -3.13 14.46
C ASP A 181 -13.86 -2.95 13.23
N GLU A 182 -13.82 -3.95 12.35
CA GLU A 182 -13.06 -3.87 11.09
C GLU A 182 -13.59 -2.76 10.17
N ARG A 183 -14.91 -2.58 10.11
CA ARG A 183 -15.56 -1.51 9.33
C ARG A 183 -15.27 -0.15 9.92
N MET A 184 -15.19 -0.03 11.23
CA MET A 184 -14.88 1.22 11.93
C MET A 184 -13.46 1.70 11.67
N LYS A 185 -12.53 0.82 11.30
CA LYS A 185 -11.17 1.22 10.85
C LYS A 185 -11.18 1.81 9.45
N GLU A 186 -11.92 1.21 8.52
CA GLU A 186 -11.94 1.58 7.10
C GLU A 186 -12.84 2.77 6.80
N PHE A 187 -13.99 2.85 7.45
CA PHE A 187 -15.08 3.76 7.08
C PHE A 187 -14.71 5.24 7.14
N PRO A 188 -13.96 5.75 8.15
CA PRO A 188 -13.51 7.14 8.15
C PRO A 188 -12.64 7.49 6.93
N TYR A 189 -11.76 6.59 6.51
CA TYR A 189 -10.94 6.79 5.32
C TYR A 189 -11.79 6.79 4.05
N ILE A 190 -12.73 5.85 3.92
CA ILE A 190 -13.65 5.79 2.78
C ILE A 190 -14.44 7.10 2.67
N LEU A 191 -14.99 7.59 3.78
CA LEU A 191 -15.71 8.88 3.80
C LEU A 191 -14.79 10.04 3.45
N ALA A 192 -13.60 10.12 4.04
CA ALA A 192 -12.64 11.18 3.72
C ALA A 192 -12.29 11.23 2.23
N PHE A 193 -12.18 10.08 1.57
CA PHE A 193 -11.95 10.00 0.13
C PHE A 193 -13.17 10.37 -0.69
N LEU A 194 -14.34 9.85 -0.36
CA LEU A 194 -15.57 10.12 -1.12
C LEU A 194 -16.03 11.58 -1.02
N LEU A 195 -15.76 12.25 0.10
CA LEU A 195 -16.09 13.67 0.28
C LEU A 195 -15.17 14.62 -0.49
N ARG A 196 -14.04 14.13 -1.00
CA ARG A 196 -13.05 14.91 -1.77
C ARG A 196 -13.16 14.72 -3.28
N GLN A 197 -13.99 13.79 -3.73
CA GLN A 197 -14.31 13.57 -5.15
C GLN A 197 -15.47 14.47 -5.57
#